data_3b55d9c8c1a33033905bc3a341acdc00
#
_entry.id   3b55d9c8c1a33033905bc3a341acdc00
#
_cell.length_a   1.000
_cell.length_b   1.000
_cell.length_c   1.000
_cell.angle_alpha   90.00
_cell.angle_beta   90.00
_cell.angle_gamma   90.00
#
_symmetry.space_group_name_H-M   'P 1'
#
loop_
_entity.id
_entity.type
_entity.pdbx_description
1 polymer ?
#
loop_
_entity_poly.entity_id
_entity_poly.type
_entity_poly.pdbx_seq_one_letter_code
_entity_poly.pdbx_strand_id
1 'polypeptide(L)'
;MKKRLTLIILILVLSFGSLAIAGTAHQSQDHKSGSQPGTMKSGVTGDTFTHQAVVEGVRAEFKVMSLASMNMKDPEGNTHHVMVKFFDESSQNQIKNAMGKITLIGPSGKERVETLKNYNGIFAANLTFAEKGKYEVISLFEVDGKKRLVKFWYPHG
;
A
#
# COMPACT_ATOMS: atom_id res chain seq x y z
N MET A 1 26.67 2.62 -53.84
CA MET A 1 26.62 1.19 -54.23
C MET A 1 25.64 0.46 -53.32
N LYS A 2 24.57 -0.02 -53.91
CA LYS A 2 23.46 -0.72 -53.26
C LYS A 2 23.85 -2.18 -53.03
N LYS A 3 23.64 -2.71 -51.81
CA LYS A 3 23.50 -4.15 -51.64
C LYS A 3 22.28 -4.42 -50.77
N ARG A 4 21.25 -4.91 -51.44
CA ARG A 4 20.05 -5.56 -50.91
C ARG A 4 20.47 -6.98 -50.49
N LEU A 5 20.04 -7.45 -49.35
CA LEU A 5 20.07 -8.89 -49.07
C LEU A 5 18.68 -9.30 -48.54
N THR A 6 18.21 -10.30 -49.23
CA THR A 6 16.86 -10.80 -49.34
C THR A 6 16.55 -11.77 -48.19
N LEU A 7 15.37 -11.63 -47.69
CA LEU A 7 14.45 -12.48 -46.97
C LEU A 7 14.52 -13.98 -47.29
N ILE A 8 14.52 -14.82 -46.25
CA ILE A 8 14.02 -16.20 -46.35
C ILE A 8 13.11 -16.47 -45.15
N ILE A 9 11.82 -16.59 -45.48
CA ILE A 9 10.75 -17.06 -44.62
C ILE A 9 10.79 -18.56 -44.64
N LEU A 10 10.88 -19.22 -43.49
CA LEU A 10 10.60 -20.65 -43.37
C LEU A 10 9.38 -20.84 -42.46
N ILE A 11 8.25 -21.13 -43.13
CA ILE A 11 6.99 -21.54 -42.51
C ILE A 11 7.09 -23.02 -42.26
N LEU A 12 7.02 -23.47 -41.02
CA LEU A 12 6.78 -24.86 -40.68
C LEU A 12 5.43 -25.01 -39.99
N VAL A 13 4.45 -25.47 -40.76
CA VAL A 13 3.13 -25.89 -40.29
C VAL A 13 3.24 -27.35 -39.85
N LEU A 14 2.92 -27.64 -38.61
CA LEU A 14 2.62 -28.98 -38.15
C LEU A 14 1.31 -28.95 -37.33
N SER A 15 0.28 -29.44 -38.00
CA SER A 15 -1.02 -29.78 -37.44
C SER A 15 -1.02 -31.20 -36.89
N PHE A 16 -1.55 -31.45 -35.74
CA PHE A 16 -2.18 -32.66 -35.16
C PHE A 16 -2.59 -32.29 -33.73
N GLY A 17 -3.77 -32.47 -33.20
CA GLY A 17 -4.89 -33.35 -33.45
C GLY A 17 -5.77 -33.17 -32.19
N SER A 18 -7.05 -33.10 -32.37
CA SER A 18 -8.06 -32.93 -31.33
C SER A 18 -8.12 -34.09 -30.34
N LEU A 19 -8.26 -33.80 -29.04
CA LEU A 19 -9.04 -34.63 -28.11
C LEU A 19 -9.85 -33.73 -27.15
N ALA A 20 -11.15 -33.81 -27.26
CA ALA A 20 -12.11 -33.15 -26.39
C ALA A 20 -12.22 -33.93 -25.08
N ILE A 21 -12.10 -33.25 -23.94
CA ILE A 21 -12.66 -33.71 -22.67
C ILE A 21 -13.36 -32.51 -22.04
N ALA A 22 -14.68 -32.65 -21.90
CA ALA A 22 -15.53 -31.72 -21.18
C ALA A 22 -15.23 -31.75 -19.68
N GLY A 23 -14.91 -30.59 -19.12
CA GLY A 23 -14.76 -30.39 -17.69
C GLY A 23 -15.08 -28.93 -17.40
N THR A 24 -16.30 -28.66 -16.94
CA THR A 24 -16.77 -27.36 -16.44
C THR A 24 -15.94 -26.96 -15.22
N ALA A 25 -15.03 -26.02 -15.37
CA ALA A 25 -14.42 -25.31 -14.27
C ALA A 25 -14.56 -23.80 -14.51
N HIS A 26 -15.31 -23.20 -13.64
CA HIS A 26 -15.52 -21.74 -13.54
C HIS A 26 -14.16 -21.10 -13.25
N GLN A 27 -13.55 -20.52 -14.25
CA GLN A 27 -12.28 -19.81 -14.11
C GLN A 27 -12.59 -18.33 -13.88
N SER A 28 -12.58 -17.94 -12.60
CA SER A 28 -12.48 -16.53 -12.21
C SER A 28 -11.17 -15.97 -12.75
N GLN A 29 -11.25 -15.00 -13.65
CA GLN A 29 -10.10 -14.27 -14.14
C GLN A 29 -9.63 -13.31 -13.03
N ASP A 30 -8.64 -13.72 -12.25
CA ASP A 30 -7.86 -12.85 -11.42
C ASP A 30 -7.02 -11.93 -12.30
N HIS A 31 -7.39 -10.65 -12.34
CA HIS A 31 -6.51 -9.62 -12.84
C HIS A 31 -5.30 -9.48 -11.91
N LYS A 32 -4.22 -10.16 -12.28
CA LYS A 32 -2.90 -9.99 -11.68
C LYS A 32 -2.36 -8.61 -12.02
N SER A 33 -2.70 -7.61 -11.20
CA SER A 33 -1.91 -6.39 -11.07
C SER A 33 -0.69 -6.72 -10.23
N GLY A 34 0.47 -6.74 -10.88
CA GLY A 34 1.71 -7.16 -10.26
C GLY A 34 2.25 -6.12 -9.28
N SER A 35 2.12 -6.41 -8.01
CA SER A 35 3.02 -5.96 -6.95
C SER A 35 2.98 -7.06 -5.91
N GLN A 36 4.05 -7.84 -5.78
CA GLN A 36 4.15 -8.86 -4.74
C GLN A 36 4.00 -8.17 -3.37
N PRO A 37 2.99 -8.54 -2.56
CA PRO A 37 2.87 -7.99 -1.23
C PRO A 37 3.99 -8.59 -0.37
N GLY A 38 4.91 -7.75 0.07
CA GLY A 38 5.77 -8.07 1.17
C GLY A 38 4.92 -8.45 2.39
N THR A 39 5.52 -9.11 3.37
CA THR A 39 4.86 -9.56 4.59
C THR A 39 4.07 -8.42 5.22
N MET A 40 2.74 -8.55 5.30
CA MET A 40 1.86 -7.60 5.97
C MET A 40 1.42 -8.18 7.31
N LYS A 41 1.49 -7.37 8.36
CA LYS A 41 1.02 -7.74 9.71
C LYS A 41 0.21 -6.58 10.28
N SER A 42 -0.95 -6.89 10.83
CA SER A 42 -1.77 -5.93 11.57
C SER A 42 -2.11 -6.48 12.94
N GLY A 43 -2.25 -5.60 13.93
CA GLY A 43 -2.60 -5.96 15.29
C GLY A 43 -3.17 -4.78 16.06
N VAL A 44 -3.85 -5.09 17.17
CA VAL A 44 -4.35 -4.09 18.12
C VAL A 44 -3.75 -4.40 19.48
N THR A 45 -3.18 -3.39 20.13
CA THR A 45 -2.65 -3.49 21.49
C THR A 45 -3.16 -2.29 22.29
N GLY A 46 -4.08 -2.53 23.21
CA GLY A 46 -4.81 -1.47 23.91
C GLY A 46 -5.53 -0.57 22.88
N ASP A 47 -5.35 0.74 23.01
CA ASP A 47 -5.96 1.74 22.11
C ASP A 47 -5.11 2.04 20.85
N THR A 48 -4.10 1.22 20.60
CA THR A 48 -3.18 1.39 19.46
C THR A 48 -3.41 0.29 18.44
N PHE A 49 -3.78 0.68 17.23
CA PHE A 49 -3.74 -0.18 16.07
C PHE A 49 -2.36 -0.08 15.42
N THR A 50 -1.79 -1.21 15.02
CA THR A 50 -0.51 -1.29 14.32
C THR A 50 -0.69 -2.00 12.98
N HIS A 51 0.03 -1.53 11.97
CA HIS A 51 0.15 -2.21 10.69
C HIS A 51 1.58 -2.11 10.20
N GLN A 52 2.09 -3.19 9.65
CA GLN A 52 3.42 -3.26 9.05
C GLN A 52 3.34 -3.83 7.65
N ALA A 53 4.05 -3.21 6.72
CA ALA A 53 4.17 -3.70 5.35
C ALA A 53 5.59 -3.46 4.81
N VAL A 54 6.06 -4.36 3.96
CA VAL A 54 7.32 -4.21 3.22
C VAL A 54 6.99 -3.99 1.75
N VAL A 55 7.49 -2.90 1.18
CA VAL A 55 7.29 -2.54 -0.23
C VAL A 55 8.63 -2.11 -0.81
N GLU A 56 9.09 -2.83 -1.83
CA GLU A 56 10.35 -2.54 -2.54
C GLU A 56 11.54 -2.25 -1.60
N GLY A 57 11.76 -3.13 -0.63
CA GLY A 57 12.87 -3.05 0.31
C GLY A 57 12.71 -1.99 1.41
N VAL A 58 11.56 -1.33 1.50
CA VAL A 58 11.23 -0.42 2.59
C VAL A 58 10.15 -1.02 3.46
N ARG A 59 10.42 -1.19 4.75
CA ARG A 59 9.43 -1.57 5.75
C ARG A 59 8.80 -0.32 6.34
N ALA A 60 7.49 -0.23 6.23
CA ALA A 60 6.67 0.84 6.80
C ALA A 60 5.91 0.31 8.03
N GLU A 61 6.10 0.94 9.18
CA GLU A 61 5.43 0.61 10.44
C GLU A 61 4.48 1.72 10.83
N PHE A 62 3.19 1.43 10.73
CA PHE A 62 2.10 2.36 11.05
C PHE A 62 1.58 2.15 12.46
N LYS A 63 1.20 3.25 13.11
CA LYS A 63 0.40 3.27 14.34
C LYS A 63 -0.76 4.25 14.16
N VAL A 64 -1.95 3.80 14.53
CA VAL A 64 -3.15 4.64 14.57
C VAL A 64 -3.65 4.68 16.01
N MET A 65 -3.80 5.86 16.56
CA MET A 65 -4.21 6.08 17.95
C MET A 65 -5.25 7.19 18.03
N SER A 66 -6.22 7.03 18.93
CA SER A 66 -7.15 8.11 19.26
C SER A 66 -6.40 9.24 19.99
N LEU A 67 -6.64 10.48 19.59
CA LEU A 67 -6.11 11.65 20.32
C LEU A 67 -6.67 11.70 21.76
N ALA A 68 -7.90 11.24 21.94
CA ALA A 68 -8.50 11.15 23.27
C ALA A 68 -7.76 10.18 24.20
N SER A 69 -7.30 9.01 23.68
CA SER A 69 -6.51 8.06 24.48
C SER A 69 -5.14 8.61 24.88
N MET A 70 -4.64 9.60 24.15
CA MET A 70 -3.39 10.31 24.46
C MET A 70 -3.59 11.56 25.30
N ASN A 71 -4.81 11.85 25.78
CA ASN A 71 -5.20 13.10 26.43
C ASN A 71 -4.88 14.36 25.60
N MET A 72 -4.94 14.23 24.27
CA MET A 72 -4.67 15.32 23.33
C MET A 72 -5.95 15.79 22.66
N LYS A 73 -5.98 17.08 22.34
CA LYS A 73 -7.01 17.70 21.51
C LYS A 73 -6.35 18.34 20.31
N ASP A 74 -6.96 18.19 19.14
CA ASP A 74 -6.52 18.87 17.92
C ASP A 74 -7.37 20.13 17.71
N PRO A 75 -6.77 21.31 17.50
CA PRO A 75 -7.51 22.55 17.25
C PRO A 75 -8.40 22.50 16.00
N GLU A 76 -8.03 21.65 15.02
CA GLU A 76 -8.77 21.45 13.77
C GLU A 76 -9.88 20.39 13.90
N GLY A 77 -10.05 19.82 15.12
CA GLY A 77 -11.09 18.84 15.41
C GLY A 77 -10.77 17.43 14.90
N ASN A 78 -9.51 17.13 14.56
CA ASN A 78 -9.11 15.76 14.23
C ASN A 78 -9.25 14.85 15.46
N THR A 79 -9.53 13.57 15.21
CA THR A 79 -9.82 12.58 16.26
C THR A 79 -8.72 11.58 16.50
N HIS A 80 -7.86 11.36 15.51
CA HIS A 80 -6.80 10.35 15.55
C HIS A 80 -5.47 10.88 15.06
N HIS A 81 -4.42 10.27 15.56
CA HIS A 81 -3.05 10.45 15.15
C HIS A 81 -2.56 9.22 14.40
N VAL A 82 -2.14 9.40 13.17
CA VAL A 82 -1.54 8.35 12.34
C VAL A 82 -0.05 8.62 12.24
N MET A 83 0.76 7.68 12.69
CA MET A 83 2.22 7.73 12.59
C MET A 83 2.73 6.63 11.69
N VAL A 84 3.83 6.90 11.00
CA VAL A 84 4.60 5.88 10.28
C VAL A 84 6.10 6.09 10.48
N LYS A 85 6.82 4.99 10.62
CA LYS A 85 8.28 4.93 10.54
C LYS A 85 8.67 4.08 9.36
N PHE A 86 9.71 4.49 8.66
CA PHE A 86 10.25 3.73 7.54
C PHE A 86 11.62 3.17 7.92
N PHE A 87 11.89 1.94 7.47
CA PHE A 87 13.16 1.27 7.69
C PHE A 87 13.63 0.64 6.37
N ASP A 88 14.91 0.65 6.13
CA ASP A 88 15.49 -0.19 5.10
C ASP A 88 15.42 -1.65 5.56
N GLU A 89 14.79 -2.50 4.75
CA GLU A 89 14.51 -3.89 5.15
C GLU A 89 15.78 -4.72 5.27
N SER A 90 16.81 -4.42 4.51
CA SER A 90 18.07 -5.18 4.51
C SER A 90 18.96 -4.82 5.68
N SER A 91 19.15 -3.52 5.94
CA SER A 91 20.04 -3.02 7.00
C SER A 91 19.34 -2.79 8.33
N GLN A 92 18.00 -2.81 8.36
CA GLN A 92 17.15 -2.47 9.50
C GLN A 92 17.32 -1.03 10.01
N ASN A 93 18.02 -0.18 9.27
CA ASN A 93 18.23 1.21 9.63
C ASN A 93 16.97 2.04 9.38
N GLN A 94 16.69 2.96 10.32
CA GLN A 94 15.56 3.87 10.16
C GLN A 94 15.85 4.91 9.08
N ILE A 95 14.89 5.09 8.16
CA ILE A 95 14.91 6.10 7.11
C ILE A 95 14.28 7.38 7.68
N LYS A 96 15.07 8.44 7.76
CA LYS A 96 14.62 9.73 8.30
C LYS A 96 14.27 10.75 7.22
N ASN A 97 14.71 10.52 5.99
CA ASN A 97 14.43 11.38 4.84
C ASN A 97 13.40 10.70 3.93
N ALA A 98 12.14 11.01 4.16
CA ALA A 98 11.03 10.58 3.34
C ALA A 98 10.02 11.72 3.23
N MET A 99 9.16 11.64 2.23
CA MET A 99 7.98 12.50 2.07
C MET A 99 6.77 11.60 1.85
N GLY A 100 5.59 12.05 2.26
CA GLY A 100 4.41 11.25 2.02
C GLY A 100 3.12 11.92 2.40
N LYS A 101 2.03 11.25 2.07
CA LYS A 101 0.67 11.61 2.45
C LYS A 101 -0.12 10.37 2.85
N ILE A 102 -1.10 10.58 3.70
CA ILE A 102 -2.12 9.59 4.04
C ILE A 102 -3.42 9.99 3.37
N THR A 103 -4.03 9.05 2.68
CA THR A 103 -5.41 9.13 2.23
C THR A 103 -6.24 8.20 3.09
N LEU A 104 -7.34 8.72 3.62
CA LEU A 104 -8.31 7.99 4.41
C LEU A 104 -9.61 7.91 3.63
N ILE A 105 -10.14 6.73 3.39
CA ILE A 105 -11.45 6.52 2.76
C ILE A 105 -12.37 5.88 3.79
N GLY A 106 -13.43 6.60 4.16
CA GLY A 106 -14.39 6.17 5.18
C GLY A 106 -15.40 5.15 4.65
N PRO A 107 -16.24 4.58 5.56
CA PRO A 107 -17.28 3.63 5.19
C PRO A 107 -18.29 4.17 4.17
N SER A 108 -18.57 5.46 4.21
CA SER A 108 -19.43 6.16 3.24
C SER A 108 -18.74 6.50 1.91
N GLY A 109 -17.46 6.14 1.75
CA GLY A 109 -16.64 6.51 0.58
C GLY A 109 -16.07 7.93 0.64
N LYS A 110 -16.27 8.65 1.73
CA LYS A 110 -15.70 9.99 1.90
C LYS A 110 -14.19 9.91 2.04
N GLU A 111 -13.49 10.68 1.22
CA GLU A 111 -12.03 10.75 1.20
C GLU A 111 -11.51 11.96 1.97
N ARG A 112 -10.39 11.77 2.67
CA ARG A 112 -9.57 12.81 3.27
C ARG A 112 -8.10 12.56 2.98
N VAL A 113 -7.33 13.60 2.70
CA VAL A 113 -5.89 13.50 2.38
C VAL A 113 -5.13 14.46 3.28
N GLU A 114 -4.12 13.94 3.97
CA GLU A 114 -3.23 14.72 4.81
C GLU A 114 -1.76 14.46 4.48
N THR A 115 -0.95 15.51 4.51
CA THR A 115 0.50 15.39 4.33
C THR A 115 1.16 14.93 5.62
N LEU A 116 2.05 13.96 5.51
CA LEU A 116 2.85 13.49 6.63
C LEU A 116 3.92 14.54 7.00
N LYS A 117 3.86 15.04 8.22
CA LYS A 117 4.90 15.91 8.80
C LYS A 117 6.02 15.05 9.37
N ASN A 118 7.27 15.41 9.10
CA ASN A 118 8.43 14.68 9.59
C ASN A 118 8.91 15.21 10.95
N TYR A 119 8.90 14.34 11.94
CA TYR A 119 9.40 14.58 13.29
C TYR A 119 10.62 13.70 13.55
N ASN A 120 11.74 14.04 12.92
CA ASN A 120 13.03 13.31 13.03
C ASN A 120 12.90 11.79 12.71
N GLY A 121 12.24 11.48 11.59
CA GLY A 121 12.04 10.11 11.12
C GLY A 121 10.75 9.45 11.62
N ILE A 122 9.97 10.13 12.41
CA ILE A 122 8.57 9.78 12.67
C ILE A 122 7.72 10.68 11.77
N PHE A 123 6.99 10.08 10.86
CA PHE A 123 6.12 10.81 9.95
C PHE A 123 4.69 10.70 10.45
N ALA A 124 3.99 11.81 10.60
CA ALA A 124 2.68 11.79 11.23
C ALA A 124 1.71 12.79 10.62
N ALA A 125 0.41 12.47 10.73
CA ALA A 125 -0.70 13.33 10.41
C ALA A 125 -1.85 13.11 11.41
N ASN A 126 -2.62 14.15 11.66
CA ASN A 126 -3.88 14.03 12.39
C ASN A 126 -5.03 13.93 11.39
N LEU A 127 -5.97 13.02 11.63
CA LEU A 127 -7.09 12.71 10.75
C LEU A 127 -8.38 12.53 11.55
N THR A 128 -9.52 12.78 10.91
CA THR A 128 -10.82 12.55 11.51
C THR A 128 -11.42 11.24 11.04
N PHE A 129 -11.64 10.32 11.98
CA PHE A 129 -12.44 9.12 11.77
C PHE A 129 -13.84 9.41 12.34
N ALA A 130 -14.76 9.84 11.48
CA ALA A 130 -16.06 10.36 11.91
C ALA A 130 -17.13 9.27 12.05
N GLU A 131 -17.01 8.20 11.30
CA GLU A 131 -18.01 7.14 11.18
C GLU A 131 -17.48 5.84 11.77
N LYS A 132 -18.34 5.04 12.39
CA LYS A 132 -17.99 3.67 12.78
C LYS A 132 -17.89 2.78 11.53
N GLY A 133 -16.91 1.89 11.50
CA GLY A 133 -16.74 0.94 10.40
C GLY A 133 -15.29 0.78 9.97
N LYS A 134 -15.10 0.21 8.78
CA LYS A 134 -13.77 0.00 8.20
C LYS A 134 -13.36 1.18 7.35
N TYR A 135 -12.20 1.72 7.62
CA TYR A 135 -11.54 2.74 6.81
C TYR A 135 -10.41 2.13 6.00
N GLU A 136 -10.35 2.46 4.70
CA GLU A 136 -9.15 2.20 3.91
C GLU A 136 -8.14 3.32 4.19
N VAL A 137 -6.96 2.94 4.65
CA VAL A 137 -5.83 3.85 4.87
C VAL A 137 -4.81 3.59 3.79
N ILE A 138 -4.51 4.62 3.00
CA ILE A 138 -3.56 4.56 1.90
C ILE A 138 -2.41 5.50 2.21
N SER A 139 -1.19 4.97 2.31
CA SER A 139 0.02 5.77 2.44
C SER A 139 0.77 5.78 1.11
N LEU A 140 0.85 6.93 0.48
CA LEU A 140 1.77 7.17 -0.63
C LEU A 140 2.99 7.91 -0.09
N PHE A 141 4.17 7.33 -0.22
CA PHE A 141 5.41 7.90 0.30
C PHE A 141 6.55 7.75 -0.70
N GLU A 142 7.53 8.63 -0.57
CA GLU A 142 8.73 8.66 -1.40
C GLU A 142 9.97 8.53 -0.51
N VAL A 143 10.85 7.60 -0.86
CA VAL A 143 12.17 7.36 -0.27
C VAL A 143 13.15 7.21 -1.41
N ASP A 144 14.25 7.96 -1.38
CA ASP A 144 15.30 7.96 -2.40
C ASP A 144 14.76 8.18 -3.83
N GLY A 145 13.79 9.13 -3.97
CA GLY A 145 13.18 9.47 -5.25
C GLY A 145 12.20 8.42 -5.81
N LYS A 146 11.95 7.32 -5.09
CA LYS A 146 11.02 6.27 -5.50
C LYS A 146 9.73 6.33 -4.71
N LYS A 147 8.61 6.41 -5.43
CA LYS A 147 7.27 6.41 -4.85
C LYS A 147 6.81 4.98 -4.55
N ARG A 148 6.27 4.79 -3.35
CA ARG A 148 5.73 3.52 -2.86
C ARG A 148 4.36 3.72 -2.27
N LEU A 149 3.56 2.68 -2.27
CA LEU A 149 2.19 2.72 -1.78
C LEU A 149 1.94 1.53 -0.85
N VAL A 150 1.37 1.82 0.31
CA VAL A 150 0.87 0.83 1.28
C VAL A 150 -0.62 1.10 1.49
N LYS A 151 -1.42 0.04 1.52
CA LYS A 151 -2.84 0.08 1.85
C LYS A 151 -3.15 -0.89 2.97
N PHE A 152 -4.00 -0.48 3.89
CA PHE A 152 -4.52 -1.36 4.94
C PHE A 152 -5.90 -0.91 5.41
N TRP A 153 -6.59 -1.81 6.13
CA TRP A 153 -7.88 -1.54 6.72
C TRP A 153 -7.74 -1.25 8.21
N TYR A 154 -8.33 -0.15 8.64
CA TYR A 154 -8.44 0.23 10.05
C TYR A 154 -9.90 0.07 10.51
N PRO A 155 -10.17 -0.79 11.52
CA PRO A 155 -11.50 -0.89 12.13
C PRO A 155 -11.69 0.25 13.12
N HIS A 156 -12.72 1.08 12.93
CA HIS A 156 -13.07 2.17 13.83
C HIS A 156 -14.44 1.94 14.48
N GLY A 157 -14.51 1.87 15.82
CA GLY A 157 -15.76 1.83 16.58
C GLY A 157 -16.02 0.61 17.38
#